data_bf01431e1169499165a99a369fdaac1f
#
_entry.id   bf01431e1169499165a99a369fdaac1f
#
_cell.length_a   1.000
_cell.length_b   1.000
_cell.length_c   1.000
_cell.angle_alpha   90.00
_cell.angle_beta   90.00
_cell.angle_gamma   90.00
#
_symmetry.space_group_name_H-M   'P 1'
#
loop_
_entity.id
_entity.type
_entity.pdbx_description
1 polymer ?
#
loop_
_entity_poly.entity_id
_entity_poly.type
_entity_poly.pdbx_seq_one_letter_code
_entity_poly.pdbx_strand_id
1 'polypeptide(L)'
;IVIELKRTESGDQMELQAIRYAAMVSTLTFSQAIQIYKKYLLSIFSDLDPERSLLDFLNWEEPHEDEFASDVKIVLVSSNFSKEVTSSVIWLNERNLDIRCVRLIPYRFDNQILIDVQQIIPLPETESFQVKIKQKSEEIREARNSEKDYSKYLFEGQTYNKRKLVNA
;
A
#
# COMPACT_ATOMS: atom_id res chain seq x y z
N ILE A 1 -4.51 4.15 4.17
CA ILE A 1 -5.25 3.60 3.01
C ILE A 1 -5.59 4.76 2.07
N VAL A 2 -5.34 4.59 0.77
CA VAL A 2 -5.77 5.50 -0.30
C VAL A 2 -6.92 4.85 -1.05
N ILE A 3 -8.03 5.55 -1.19
CA ILE A 3 -9.19 5.05 -1.93
C ILE A 3 -9.43 5.98 -3.12
N GLU A 4 -9.33 5.45 -4.34
CA GLU A 4 -9.65 6.16 -5.57
C GLU A 4 -10.98 5.66 -6.12
N LEU A 5 -11.96 6.56 -6.22
CA LEU A 5 -13.31 6.24 -6.69
C LEU A 5 -13.55 6.85 -8.07
N LYS A 6 -13.87 6.03 -9.06
CA LYS A 6 -14.26 6.46 -10.42
C LYS A 6 -15.68 6.02 -10.74
N ARG A 7 -16.46 6.95 -11.29
CA ARG A 7 -17.85 6.71 -11.68
C ARG A 7 -17.97 6.07 -13.06
N THR A 8 -16.98 6.28 -13.93
CA THR A 8 -17.03 5.85 -15.33
C THR A 8 -16.24 4.57 -15.57
N GLU A 9 -16.74 3.73 -16.48
CA GLU A 9 -16.15 2.43 -16.84
C GLU A 9 -14.77 2.53 -17.49
N SER A 10 -14.43 3.68 -18.06
CA SER A 10 -13.15 3.90 -18.74
C SER A 10 -11.95 4.06 -17.81
N GLY A 11 -12.16 4.14 -16.51
CA GLY A 11 -11.13 4.10 -15.44
C GLY A 11 -9.70 4.55 -15.75
N ASP A 12 -9.49 5.19 -16.92
CA ASP A 12 -8.20 5.52 -17.47
C ASP A 12 -7.34 6.26 -16.46
N GLN A 13 -6.17 5.69 -16.15
CA GLN A 13 -5.16 6.24 -15.25
C GLN A 13 -5.55 6.32 -13.76
N MET A 14 -6.61 5.62 -13.32
CA MET A 14 -6.97 5.66 -11.89
C MET A 14 -5.88 5.05 -11.00
N GLU A 15 -5.20 4.01 -11.48
CA GLU A 15 -4.09 3.39 -10.77
C GLU A 15 -2.90 4.37 -10.64
N LEU A 16 -2.59 5.13 -11.68
CA LEU A 16 -1.53 6.14 -11.62
C LEU A 16 -1.85 7.28 -10.66
N GLN A 17 -3.12 7.70 -10.62
CA GLN A 17 -3.58 8.72 -9.70
C GLN A 17 -3.48 8.23 -8.26
N ALA A 18 -3.95 7.02 -7.99
CA ALA A 18 -3.89 6.41 -6.66
C ALA A 18 -2.45 6.20 -6.18
N ILE A 19 -1.53 5.78 -7.07
CA ILE A 19 -0.10 5.65 -6.76
C ILE A 19 0.51 7.00 -6.36
N ARG A 20 0.17 8.09 -7.06
CA ARG A 20 0.63 9.44 -6.68
C ARG A 20 0.15 9.82 -5.28
N TYR A 21 -1.11 9.57 -4.96
CA TYR A 21 -1.63 9.83 -3.62
C TYR A 21 -0.99 8.93 -2.57
N ALA A 22 -0.76 7.65 -2.89
CA ALA A 22 -0.07 6.75 -1.98
C ALA A 22 1.36 7.22 -1.69
N ALA A 23 2.09 7.67 -2.70
CA ALA A 23 3.42 8.26 -2.53
C ALA A 23 3.40 9.53 -1.65
N MET A 24 2.36 10.36 -1.76
CA MET A 24 2.20 11.53 -0.87
C MET A 24 1.87 11.12 0.57
N VAL A 25 1.00 10.11 0.75
CA VAL A 25 0.60 9.63 2.07
C VAL A 25 1.74 8.90 2.77
N SER A 26 2.59 8.18 2.04
CA SER A 26 3.72 7.45 2.61
C SER A 26 4.79 8.34 3.24
N THR A 27 4.75 9.65 2.98
CA THR A 27 5.66 10.63 3.59
C THR A 27 5.08 11.32 4.82
N LEU A 28 3.83 11.00 5.20
CA LEU A 28 3.20 11.62 6.37
C LEU A 28 3.78 11.07 7.67
N THR A 29 4.10 11.97 8.58
CA THR A 29 4.40 11.61 9.97
C THR A 29 3.10 11.49 10.78
N PHE A 30 3.16 10.79 11.92
CA PHE A 30 2.01 10.66 12.82
C PHE A 30 1.51 12.04 13.29
N SER A 31 2.44 12.94 13.64
CA SER A 31 2.10 14.32 14.01
C SER A 31 1.37 15.09 12.90
N GLN A 32 1.76 14.92 11.64
CA GLN A 32 1.06 15.55 10.51
C GLN A 32 -0.34 14.96 10.32
N ALA A 33 -0.50 13.66 10.51
CA ALA A 33 -1.80 13.00 10.45
C ALA A 33 -2.75 13.53 11.53
N ILE A 34 -2.26 13.72 12.78
CA ILE A 34 -3.03 14.37 13.86
C ILE A 34 -3.53 15.74 13.42
N GLN A 35 -2.66 16.58 12.84
CA GLN A 35 -3.06 17.93 12.42
C GLN A 35 -4.12 17.92 11.30
N ILE A 36 -4.00 16.99 10.35
CA ILE A 36 -5.00 16.80 9.28
C ILE A 36 -6.32 16.34 9.88
N TYR A 37 -6.28 15.35 10.76
CA TYR A 37 -7.47 14.80 11.39
C TYR A 37 -8.16 15.81 12.31
N LYS A 38 -7.40 16.61 13.04
CA LYS A 38 -7.93 17.72 13.84
C LYS A 38 -8.74 18.71 12.99
N LYS A 39 -8.22 19.11 11.82
CA LYS A 39 -8.95 19.99 10.89
C LYS A 39 -10.27 19.36 10.43
N TYR A 40 -10.25 18.05 10.15
CA TYR A 40 -11.47 17.34 9.78
C TYR A 40 -12.49 17.30 10.93
N LEU A 41 -12.07 16.95 12.16
CA LEU A 41 -12.94 16.93 13.34
C LEU A 41 -13.58 18.29 13.58
N LEU A 42 -12.84 19.38 13.46
CA LEU A 42 -13.35 20.74 13.55
C LEU A 42 -14.40 21.02 12.48
N SER A 43 -14.24 20.52 11.26
CA SER A 43 -15.19 20.72 10.17
C SER A 43 -16.54 20.03 10.37
N ILE A 44 -16.55 18.95 11.17
CA ILE A 44 -17.78 18.21 11.53
C ILE A 44 -18.29 18.50 12.96
N PHE A 45 -17.73 19.53 13.60
CA PHE A 45 -18.09 19.92 14.97
C PHE A 45 -17.95 18.79 15.99
N SER A 46 -16.90 17.99 15.87
CA SER A 46 -16.60 16.89 16.78
C SER A 46 -15.61 17.31 17.87
N ASP A 47 -15.92 16.93 19.12
CA ASP A 47 -15.08 17.20 20.29
C ASP A 47 -14.09 16.03 20.60
N LEU A 48 -13.94 15.09 19.68
CA LEU A 48 -13.00 13.98 19.85
C LEU A 48 -11.55 14.48 19.90
N ASP A 49 -10.75 13.84 20.77
CA ASP A 49 -9.31 14.02 20.76
C ASP A 49 -8.69 13.33 19.53
N PRO A 50 -8.02 14.09 18.63
CA PRO A 50 -7.52 13.54 17.38
C PRO A 50 -6.38 12.53 17.57
N GLU A 51 -5.48 12.76 18.55
CA GLU A 51 -4.37 11.86 18.82
C GLU A 51 -4.87 10.55 19.42
N ARG A 52 -5.69 10.64 20.45
CA ARG A 52 -6.27 9.47 21.09
C ARG A 52 -7.10 8.63 20.11
N SER A 53 -7.90 9.29 19.28
CA SER A 53 -8.72 8.61 18.27
C SER A 53 -7.88 7.87 17.22
N LEU A 54 -6.73 8.44 16.81
CA LEU A 54 -5.82 7.76 15.88
C LEU A 54 -5.08 6.60 16.54
N LEU A 55 -4.63 6.75 17.79
CA LEU A 55 -3.98 5.67 18.53
C LEU A 55 -4.94 4.50 18.75
N ASP A 56 -6.18 4.78 19.18
CA ASP A 56 -7.21 3.76 19.37
C ASP A 56 -7.55 3.03 18.06
N PHE A 57 -7.63 3.77 16.93
CA PHE A 57 -7.87 3.19 15.60
C PHE A 57 -6.74 2.26 15.15
N LEU A 58 -5.49 2.63 15.44
CA LEU A 58 -4.31 1.84 15.10
C LEU A 58 -4.03 0.72 16.12
N ASN A 59 -4.76 0.70 17.24
CA ASN A 59 -4.52 -0.18 18.37
C ASN A 59 -3.10 -0.01 18.96
N TRP A 60 -2.66 1.26 19.05
CA TRP A 60 -1.37 1.67 19.59
C TRP A 60 -1.53 2.34 20.95
N GLU A 61 -0.60 2.07 21.85
CA GLU A 61 -0.52 2.75 23.15
C GLU A 61 0.22 4.09 23.04
N GLU A 62 1.24 4.14 22.16
CA GLU A 62 2.07 5.31 21.87
C GLU A 62 2.38 5.38 20.35
N PRO A 63 2.80 6.56 19.82
CA PRO A 63 3.13 6.72 18.41
C PRO A 63 4.35 5.88 17.98
N HIS A 64 4.23 5.11 16.90
CA HIS A 64 5.29 4.37 16.24
C HIS A 64 5.60 5.02 14.88
N GLU A 65 6.46 6.04 14.88
CA GLU A 65 6.77 6.83 13.67
C GLU A 65 7.39 5.98 12.55
N ASP A 66 8.19 4.97 12.89
CA ASP A 66 8.85 4.09 11.92
C ASP A 66 7.86 3.15 11.20
N GLU A 67 6.73 2.86 11.85
CA GLU A 67 5.67 2.00 11.30
C GLU A 67 4.56 2.79 10.64
N PHE A 68 4.42 4.08 11.01
CA PHE A 68 3.34 4.91 10.50
C PHE A 68 3.53 5.21 9.01
N ALA A 69 2.49 4.95 8.21
CA ALA A 69 2.45 5.14 6.77
C ALA A 69 3.53 4.39 5.96
N SER A 70 4.26 3.43 6.57
CA SER A 70 5.26 2.60 5.90
C SER A 70 4.66 1.76 4.77
N ASP A 71 3.47 1.17 5.01
CA ASP A 71 2.72 0.35 4.07
C ASP A 71 1.39 1.01 3.68
N VAL A 72 1.36 1.67 2.53
CA VAL A 72 0.14 2.31 2.03
C VAL A 72 -0.67 1.35 1.19
N LYS A 73 -1.86 0.97 1.68
CA LYS A 73 -2.83 0.18 0.93
C LYS A 73 -3.63 1.07 -0.01
N ILE A 74 -3.83 0.61 -1.25
CA ILE A 74 -4.60 1.30 -2.28
C ILE A 74 -5.85 0.50 -2.60
N VAL A 75 -6.99 1.18 -2.64
CA VAL A 75 -8.27 0.59 -3.05
C VAL A 75 -8.81 1.37 -4.23
N LEU A 76 -8.87 0.73 -5.39
CA LEU A 76 -9.51 1.26 -6.58
C LEU A 76 -10.96 0.82 -6.59
N VAL A 77 -11.87 1.77 -6.72
CA VAL A 77 -13.31 1.53 -6.69
C VAL A 77 -13.95 2.05 -7.97
N SER A 78 -14.66 1.18 -8.69
CA SER A 78 -15.37 1.53 -9.92
C SER A 78 -16.54 0.58 -10.17
N SER A 79 -17.47 0.97 -11.07
CA SER A 79 -18.54 0.07 -11.55
C SER A 79 -18.00 -1.06 -12.43
N ASN A 80 -16.86 -0.82 -13.09
CA ASN A 80 -16.12 -1.82 -13.87
C ASN A 80 -14.64 -1.44 -13.99
N PHE A 81 -13.80 -2.39 -14.41
CA PHE A 81 -12.37 -2.19 -14.63
C PHE A 81 -12.00 -2.63 -16.04
N SER A 82 -11.24 -1.82 -16.75
CA SER A 82 -10.67 -2.21 -18.03
C SER A 82 -9.59 -3.29 -17.85
N LYS A 83 -9.29 -4.00 -18.92
CA LYS A 83 -8.25 -5.03 -18.93
C LYS A 83 -6.88 -4.42 -18.63
N GLU A 84 -6.65 -3.21 -19.10
CA GLU A 84 -5.40 -2.45 -18.90
C GLU A 84 -5.19 -2.16 -17.41
N VAL A 85 -6.21 -1.64 -16.73
CA VAL A 85 -6.16 -1.37 -15.29
C VAL A 85 -5.93 -2.65 -14.50
N THR A 86 -6.69 -3.70 -14.76
CA THR A 86 -6.55 -4.97 -14.02
C THR A 86 -5.19 -5.61 -14.25
N SER A 87 -4.65 -5.58 -15.48
CA SER A 87 -3.32 -6.09 -15.79
C SER A 87 -2.22 -5.28 -15.08
N SER A 88 -2.34 -3.95 -15.08
CA SER A 88 -1.43 -3.06 -14.37
C SER A 88 -1.43 -3.33 -12.86
N VAL A 89 -2.60 -3.49 -12.26
CA VAL A 89 -2.74 -3.79 -10.83
C VAL A 89 -2.11 -5.13 -10.47
N ILE A 90 -2.37 -6.18 -11.24
CA ILE A 90 -1.75 -7.49 -11.02
C ILE A 90 -0.22 -7.37 -11.08
N TRP A 91 0.31 -6.70 -12.11
CA TRP A 91 1.74 -6.49 -12.28
C TRP A 91 2.37 -5.67 -11.13
N LEU A 92 1.68 -4.65 -10.61
CA LEU A 92 2.13 -3.84 -9.48
C LEU A 92 2.11 -4.64 -8.17
N ASN A 93 1.09 -5.47 -7.96
CA ASN A 93 1.00 -6.33 -6.78
C ASN A 93 2.10 -7.38 -6.73
N GLU A 94 2.55 -7.90 -7.89
CA GLU A 94 3.75 -8.76 -7.97
C GLU A 94 5.05 -8.05 -7.54
N ARG A 95 5.02 -6.71 -7.45
CA ARG A 95 6.14 -5.84 -7.00
C ARG A 95 5.92 -5.25 -5.63
N ASN A 96 5.15 -5.97 -4.81
CA ASN A 96 4.90 -5.64 -3.40
C ASN A 96 4.09 -4.34 -3.16
N LEU A 97 3.30 -3.88 -4.13
CA LEU A 97 2.24 -2.93 -3.83
C LEU A 97 1.00 -3.70 -3.33
N ASP A 98 0.24 -3.10 -2.42
CA ASP A 98 -1.07 -3.65 -1.99
C ASP A 98 -2.18 -2.82 -2.63
N ILE A 99 -2.59 -3.23 -3.84
CA ILE A 99 -3.65 -2.58 -4.61
C ILE A 99 -4.83 -3.54 -4.76
N ARG A 100 -6.00 -3.10 -4.32
CA ARG A 100 -7.25 -3.85 -4.43
C ARG A 100 -8.18 -3.18 -5.44
N CYS A 101 -8.87 -3.99 -6.24
CA CYS A 101 -9.94 -3.53 -7.12
C CYS A 101 -11.29 -3.99 -6.56
N VAL A 102 -12.14 -3.04 -6.26
CA VAL A 102 -13.49 -3.28 -5.72
C VAL A 102 -14.52 -2.73 -6.68
N ARG A 103 -15.41 -3.59 -7.14
CA ARG A 103 -16.54 -3.22 -7.98
C ARG A 103 -17.71 -2.80 -7.09
N LEU A 104 -18.31 -1.64 -7.39
CA LEU A 104 -19.54 -1.18 -6.77
C LEU A 104 -20.61 -1.01 -7.84
N ILE A 105 -21.70 -1.77 -7.73
CA ILE A 105 -22.82 -1.68 -8.67
C ILE A 105 -24.08 -1.29 -7.88
N PRO A 106 -24.63 -0.08 -8.12
CA PRO A 106 -25.88 0.31 -7.50
C PRO A 106 -27.08 -0.31 -8.25
N TYR A 107 -28.02 -0.84 -7.50
CA TYR A 107 -29.31 -1.33 -7.97
C TYR A 107 -30.42 -0.56 -7.30
N ARG A 108 -31.48 -0.27 -8.05
CA ARG A 108 -32.70 0.27 -7.46
C ARG A 108 -33.72 -0.87 -7.23
N PHE A 109 -34.16 -1.01 -6.01
CA PHE A 109 -35.21 -1.93 -5.61
C PHE A 109 -36.24 -1.15 -4.82
N ASP A 110 -37.46 -1.03 -5.36
CA ASP A 110 -38.53 -0.13 -4.88
C ASP A 110 -37.99 1.31 -4.71
N ASN A 111 -38.08 1.87 -3.53
CA ASN A 111 -37.54 3.20 -3.20
C ASN A 111 -36.14 3.16 -2.53
N GLN A 112 -35.48 2.01 -2.53
CA GLN A 112 -34.19 1.84 -1.92
C GLN A 112 -33.08 1.68 -2.97
N ILE A 113 -31.86 2.10 -2.63
CA ILE A 113 -30.67 1.84 -3.41
C ILE A 113 -29.89 0.75 -2.69
N LEU A 114 -29.71 -0.37 -3.36
CA LEU A 114 -28.83 -1.46 -2.92
C LEU A 114 -27.51 -1.33 -3.65
N ILE A 115 -26.41 -1.62 -2.97
CA ILE A 115 -25.07 -1.60 -3.56
C ILE A 115 -24.50 -3.01 -3.48
N ASP A 116 -24.21 -3.60 -4.64
CA ASP A 116 -23.43 -4.82 -4.72
C ASP A 116 -21.93 -4.46 -4.66
N VAL A 117 -21.21 -5.11 -3.75
CA VAL A 117 -19.80 -4.87 -3.47
C VAL A 117 -19.03 -6.15 -3.74
N GLN A 118 -18.15 -6.12 -4.75
CA GLN A 118 -17.35 -7.28 -5.15
C GLN A 118 -15.87 -6.93 -5.20
N GLN A 119 -15.03 -7.65 -4.48
CA GLN A 119 -13.58 -7.59 -4.67
C GLN A 119 -13.20 -8.37 -5.94
N ILE A 120 -12.53 -7.69 -6.87
CA ILE A 120 -12.09 -8.25 -8.15
C ILE A 120 -10.60 -8.64 -8.10
N ILE A 121 -9.79 -7.84 -7.43
CA ILE A 121 -8.36 -8.08 -7.25
C ILE A 121 -7.96 -7.72 -5.80
N PRO A 122 -7.22 -8.58 -5.11
CA PRO A 122 -7.03 -10.01 -5.45
C PRO A 122 -8.38 -10.76 -5.42
N LEU A 123 -8.46 -11.86 -6.14
CA LEU A 123 -9.61 -12.74 -6.00
C LEU A 123 -9.66 -13.27 -4.55
N PRO A 124 -10.83 -13.27 -3.88
CA PRO A 124 -10.93 -13.70 -2.48
C PRO A 124 -10.34 -15.10 -2.24
N GLU A 125 -10.52 -16.00 -3.21
CA GLU A 125 -10.03 -17.38 -3.15
C GLU A 125 -8.49 -17.46 -3.27
N THR A 126 -7.84 -16.47 -3.85
CA THR A 126 -6.38 -16.44 -4.04
C THR A 126 -5.64 -15.60 -2.98
N GLU A 127 -6.36 -14.86 -2.16
CA GLU A 127 -5.75 -13.95 -1.17
C GLU A 127 -4.80 -14.69 -0.21
N SER A 128 -5.18 -15.86 0.27
CA SER A 128 -4.35 -16.70 1.13
C SER A 128 -3.08 -17.23 0.44
N PHE A 129 -3.13 -17.48 -0.87
CA PHE A 129 -1.97 -17.89 -1.65
C PHE A 129 -1.03 -16.71 -1.92
N GLN A 130 -1.57 -15.53 -2.18
CA GLN A 130 -0.75 -14.32 -2.41
C GLN A 130 0.04 -13.93 -1.17
N VAL A 131 -0.57 -14.03 0.04
CA VAL A 131 0.14 -13.83 1.31
C VAL A 131 1.32 -14.79 1.44
N LYS A 132 1.13 -16.08 1.14
CA LYS A 132 2.21 -17.08 1.20
C LYS A 132 3.31 -16.83 0.16
N ILE A 133 2.95 -16.39 -1.05
CA ILE A 133 3.91 -16.03 -2.11
C ILE A 133 4.74 -14.83 -1.66
N LYS A 134 4.10 -13.81 -1.08
CA LYS A 134 4.78 -12.62 -0.56
C LYS A 134 5.76 -12.99 0.55
N GLN A 135 5.33 -13.76 1.55
CA GLN A 135 6.20 -14.24 2.63
C GLN A 135 7.41 -15.01 2.09
N LYS A 136 7.19 -15.95 1.18
CA LYS A 136 8.29 -16.71 0.56
C LYS A 136 9.26 -15.81 -0.22
N SER A 137 8.76 -14.79 -0.92
CA SER A 137 9.62 -13.86 -1.67
C SER A 137 10.44 -12.96 -0.74
N GLU A 138 9.86 -12.57 0.40
CA GLU A 138 10.56 -11.83 1.45
C GLU A 138 11.66 -12.67 2.10
N GLU A 139 11.37 -13.92 2.48
CA GLU A 139 12.38 -14.86 3.01
C GLU A 139 13.54 -15.08 2.04
N ILE A 140 13.25 -15.26 0.74
CA ILE A 140 14.30 -15.40 -0.29
C ILE A 140 15.12 -14.12 -0.41
N ARG A 141 14.52 -12.95 -0.32
CA ARG A 141 15.21 -11.66 -0.38
C ARG A 141 16.10 -11.44 0.84
N GLU A 142 15.62 -11.77 2.02
CA GLU A 142 16.39 -11.71 3.26
C GLU A 142 17.56 -12.69 3.23
N ALA A 143 17.35 -13.93 2.82
CA ALA A 143 18.42 -14.92 2.64
C ALA A 143 19.50 -14.40 1.68
N ARG A 144 19.12 -13.85 0.51
CA ARG A 144 20.06 -13.25 -0.44
C ARG A 144 20.80 -12.05 0.10
N ASN A 145 20.19 -11.26 0.98
CA ASN A 145 20.83 -10.11 1.61
C ASN A 145 21.80 -10.53 2.71
N SER A 146 21.46 -11.59 3.46
CA SER A 146 22.35 -12.16 4.49
C SER A 146 23.59 -12.86 3.90
N GLU A 147 23.47 -13.40 2.68
CA GLU A 147 24.59 -14.02 1.96
C GLU A 147 25.54 -13.02 1.28
N LYS A 148 25.21 -11.73 1.24
CA LYS A 148 26.12 -10.72 0.68
C LYS A 148 27.34 -10.53 1.57
N ASP A 149 28.47 -10.98 1.07
CA ASP A 149 29.79 -10.77 1.68
C ASP A 149 30.22 -9.31 1.50
N TYR A 150 30.11 -8.53 2.57
CA TYR A 150 30.57 -7.14 2.64
C TYR A 150 32.02 -7.02 3.17
N SER A 151 32.72 -8.14 3.35
CA SER A 151 34.09 -8.16 3.84
C SER A 151 34.99 -7.36 2.91
N LYS A 152 35.89 -6.62 3.54
CA LYS A 152 36.93 -5.90 2.84
C LYS A 152 38.22 -6.68 2.96
N TYR A 153 38.90 -6.86 1.86
CA TYR A 153 40.18 -7.58 1.76
C TYR A 153 41.30 -6.59 1.49
N LEU A 154 42.41 -6.73 2.23
CA LEU A 154 43.59 -5.91 2.03
C LEU A 154 44.55 -6.67 1.08
N PHE A 155 44.89 -6.04 -0.05
CA PHE A 155 45.88 -6.57 -0.99
C PHE A 155 46.78 -5.43 -1.46
N GLU A 156 48.11 -5.62 -1.39
CA GLU A 156 49.10 -4.62 -1.75
C GLU A 156 48.89 -3.23 -1.11
N GLY A 157 48.42 -3.18 0.14
CA GLY A 157 48.15 -1.94 0.85
C GLY A 157 46.86 -1.22 0.48
N GLN A 158 46.03 -1.78 -0.41
CA GLN A 158 44.72 -1.24 -0.81
C GLN A 158 43.60 -2.16 -0.36
N THR A 159 42.44 -1.55 -0.08
CA THR A 159 41.26 -2.26 0.40
C THR A 159 40.27 -2.52 -0.75
N TYR A 160 39.97 -3.79 -0.96
CA TYR A 160 39.10 -4.27 -2.01
C TYR A 160 37.86 -4.97 -1.43
N ASN A 161 36.73 -4.92 -2.12
CA ASN A 161 35.66 -5.88 -1.92
C ASN A 161 35.95 -7.15 -2.75
N LYS A 162 35.29 -8.28 -2.44
CA LYS A 162 35.48 -9.58 -3.09
C LYS A 162 35.51 -9.51 -4.63
N ARG A 163 34.56 -8.76 -5.23
CA ARG A 163 34.47 -8.63 -6.69
C ARG A 163 35.61 -7.85 -7.31
N LYS A 164 36.14 -6.83 -6.63
CA LYS A 164 37.27 -6.03 -7.10
C LYS A 164 38.57 -6.75 -6.91
N LEU A 165 38.70 -7.56 -5.84
CA LEU A 165 39.93 -8.34 -5.57
C LEU A 165 40.17 -9.41 -6.64
N VAL A 166 39.10 -10.03 -7.18
CA VAL A 166 39.26 -11.07 -8.24
C VAL A 166 39.71 -10.48 -9.57
N ASN A 167 39.51 -9.18 -9.79
CA ASN A 167 39.88 -8.47 -11.02
C ASN A 167 41.11 -7.57 -10.88
N ALA A 168 41.80 -7.62 -9.73
CA ALA A 168 43.06 -6.94 -9.47
C ALA A 168 44.23 -7.87 -9.68
#